data_57e14775951adc6c63d63ba67fe6fca0
#
_entry.id   57e14775951adc6c63d63ba67fe6fca0
#
_cell.length_a   1.000
_cell.length_b   1.000
_cell.length_c   1.000
_cell.angle_alpha   90.00
_cell.angle_beta   90.00
_cell.angle_gamma   90.00
#
_symmetry.space_group_name_H-M   'P 1'
#
loop_
_entity.id
_entity.type
_entity.pdbx_description
1 polymer ?
#
loop_
_entity_poly.entity_id
_entity_poly.type
_entity_poly.pdbx_seq_one_letter_code
_entity_poly.pdbx_strand_id
1 'polypeptide(L)'
;MGRNLGVASLLVMLMLFSGLSGCFGDDLDFSFSDDEYLGTGIPGSLTMACLSSQKYTSMILEIDFEPGYEPETSSTDLLKERMEQVCDKPGGIEILLTETDFQHSGSWSADDVRDKGSDAKSNDPQSGSTLYWQAIFPSGEYEXXGVLGVAVDASTIAIFGETVDEAEGPXFNXPSSEEIENCVLVHEFGHLLGLVNLVXQSPVDHEDPDHPGHSNNEDSVMYWAVESSDISSIITGQLPDEFDQDDLDDLAGLEAGTIEVEKQLWLP
;
A
#
# COMPACT_ATOMS: atom_id res chain seq x y z
N MET A 1 26.35 41.12 50.76
CA MET A 1 25.74 41.57 49.48
C MET A 1 26.07 40.58 48.38
N GLY A 2 25.23 39.65 48.16
CA GLY A 2 25.40 38.66 47.08
C GLY A 2 24.07 38.51 46.38
N ARG A 3 24.06 38.84 45.09
CA ARG A 3 22.86 38.69 44.24
C ARG A 3 22.94 37.32 43.53
N ASN A 4 22.03 36.46 43.90
CA ASN A 4 21.81 35.19 43.18
C ASN A 4 20.97 35.44 41.94
N LEU A 5 21.58 35.23 40.76
CA LEU A 5 20.82 35.18 39.52
C LEU A 5 20.25 33.75 39.39
N GLY A 6 18.95 33.67 39.42
CA GLY A 6 18.22 32.42 39.14
C GLY A 6 18.27 32.15 37.64
N VAL A 7 18.81 31.00 37.29
CA VAL A 7 18.76 30.48 35.91
C VAL A 7 17.38 29.85 35.74
N ALA A 8 16.54 30.50 34.92
CA ALA A 8 15.27 29.91 34.51
C ALA A 8 15.58 28.84 33.49
N SER A 9 15.39 27.59 33.90
CA SER A 9 15.49 26.44 32.99
C SER A 9 14.24 26.43 32.11
N LEU A 10 14.39 26.83 30.86
CA LEU A 10 13.34 26.71 29.85
C LEU A 10 13.28 25.25 29.43
N LEU A 11 12.32 24.54 29.99
CA LEU A 11 12.03 23.16 29.54
C LEU A 11 11.29 23.27 28.23
N VAL A 12 12.02 23.10 27.13
CA VAL A 12 11.40 22.94 25.81
C VAL A 12 10.85 21.52 25.78
N MET A 13 9.55 21.42 25.97
CA MET A 13 8.84 20.16 25.83
C MET A 13 8.72 19.91 24.31
N LEU A 14 9.65 19.10 23.81
CA LEU A 14 9.58 18.61 22.44
C LEU A 14 8.42 17.62 22.38
N MET A 15 7.28 18.07 21.92
CA MET A 15 6.19 17.18 21.58
C MET A 15 6.61 16.47 20.30
N LEU A 16 7.11 15.27 20.46
CA LEU A 16 7.25 14.34 19.35
C LEU A 16 5.83 13.92 18.95
N PHE A 17 5.29 14.60 17.97
CA PHE A 17 4.16 14.08 17.24
C PHE A 17 4.74 12.90 16.43
N SER A 18 4.60 11.72 16.97
CA SER A 18 4.72 10.53 16.17
C SER A 18 3.51 10.54 15.25
N GLY A 19 3.69 11.09 14.06
CA GLY A 19 2.75 10.92 12.99
C GLY A 19 2.68 9.41 12.72
N LEU A 20 1.51 8.85 12.86
CA LEU A 20 1.23 7.49 12.46
C LEU A 20 1.23 7.46 10.93
N SER A 21 2.40 7.29 10.35
CA SER A 21 2.47 6.83 8.97
C SER A 21 2.45 5.31 9.05
N GLY A 22 1.29 4.73 8.80
CA GLY A 22 1.07 3.29 8.92
C GLY A 22 1.76 2.46 7.85
N CYS A 23 2.50 3.09 6.94
CA CYS A 23 3.06 2.39 5.78
C CYS A 23 4.57 2.14 5.82
N PHE A 24 5.28 2.51 6.90
CA PHE A 24 6.74 2.41 6.87
C PHE A 24 7.28 1.56 8.03
N GLY A 25 7.67 0.35 7.69
CA GLY A 25 8.58 -0.42 8.57
C GLY A 25 9.96 0.23 8.57
N ASP A 26 10.64 0.16 9.73
CA ASP A 26 11.96 0.75 9.99
C ASP A 26 13.02 0.38 8.94
N ASP A 27 13.91 1.32 8.68
CA ASP A 27 15.08 1.25 7.79
C ASP A 27 15.78 -0.11 7.77
N LEU A 28 15.36 -0.98 6.86
CA LEU A 28 16.12 -2.17 6.53
C LEU A 28 16.96 -1.84 5.28
N ASP A 29 18.26 -1.85 5.44
CA ASP A 29 19.22 -1.61 4.36
C ASP A 29 19.22 -2.83 3.43
N PHE A 30 18.33 -2.83 2.44
CA PHE A 30 18.24 -3.93 1.46
C PHE A 30 19.17 -3.66 0.27
N SER A 31 20.21 -4.43 0.15
CA SER A 31 21.00 -4.46 -1.09
C SER A 31 20.45 -5.59 -1.97
N PHE A 32 19.77 -5.24 -3.05
CA PHE A 32 19.35 -6.23 -4.04
C PHE A 32 20.61 -6.80 -4.73
N SER A 33 20.83 -8.11 -4.60
CA SER A 33 21.70 -8.83 -5.52
C SER A 33 20.81 -9.33 -6.67
N ASP A 34 21.32 -9.28 -7.90
CA ASP A 34 20.55 -9.54 -9.13
C ASP A 34 19.81 -10.90 -9.18
N ASP A 35 20.01 -11.75 -8.19
CA ASP A 35 19.47 -13.11 -8.18
C ASP A 35 18.66 -13.43 -6.89
N GLU A 36 18.40 -12.46 -6.01
CA GLU A 36 17.72 -12.78 -4.74
C GLU A 36 16.42 -12.00 -4.53
N TYR A 37 15.34 -12.69 -4.45
CA TYR A 37 14.06 -12.35 -3.85
C TYR A 37 13.40 -11.05 -4.29
N LEU A 38 12.66 -11.10 -5.40
CA LEU A 38 11.85 -9.96 -5.84
C LEU A 38 10.74 -9.56 -4.87
N GLY A 39 10.38 -10.39 -3.91
CA GLY A 39 9.34 -10.06 -2.93
C GLY A 39 9.81 -9.32 -1.70
N THR A 40 11.12 -9.16 -1.49
CA THR A 40 11.66 -8.43 -0.34
C THR A 40 12.05 -7.02 -0.74
N GLY A 41 11.89 -6.07 0.14
CA GLY A 41 12.19 -4.67 -0.15
C GLY A 41 11.08 -3.78 0.35
N ILE A 42 11.11 -2.53 -0.04
CA ILE A 42 10.08 -1.56 0.35
C ILE A 42 8.93 -1.56 -0.64
N PRO A 43 7.73 -1.13 -0.24
CA PRO A 43 6.66 -0.87 -1.21
C PRO A 43 7.17 0.05 -2.33
N GLY A 44 6.83 -0.29 -3.56
CA GLY A 44 7.27 0.43 -4.75
C GLY A 44 8.58 -0.05 -5.35
N SER A 45 9.38 -0.87 -4.65
CA SER A 45 10.68 -1.28 -5.22
C SER A 45 10.55 -2.17 -6.46
N LEU A 46 9.37 -2.75 -6.72
CA LEU A 46 9.09 -3.55 -7.92
C LEU A 46 8.20 -2.82 -8.95
N THR A 47 8.03 -1.51 -8.83
CA THR A 47 7.21 -0.72 -9.78
C THR A 47 7.58 -1.03 -11.23
N MET A 48 8.88 -0.99 -11.56
CA MET A 48 9.33 -1.25 -12.94
C MET A 48 9.06 -2.68 -13.40
N ALA A 49 8.89 -3.63 -12.47
CA ALA A 49 8.48 -4.99 -12.82
C ALA A 49 7.01 -5.04 -13.29
N CYS A 50 6.17 -4.12 -12.77
CA CYS A 50 4.79 -3.94 -13.25
C CYS A 50 4.77 -3.14 -14.56
N LEU A 51 5.41 -1.96 -14.58
CA LEU A 51 5.34 -1.04 -15.72
C LEU A 51 5.95 -1.60 -17.00
N SER A 52 6.90 -2.54 -16.90
CA SER A 52 7.66 -3.04 -18.06
C SER A 52 7.41 -4.52 -18.29
N SER A 53 7.23 -4.90 -19.57
CA SER A 53 7.13 -6.31 -19.96
C SER A 53 8.48 -6.93 -20.38
N GLN A 54 9.60 -6.22 -20.19
CA GLN A 54 10.92 -6.74 -20.62
C GLN A 54 11.29 -8.05 -19.92
N LYS A 55 11.02 -8.16 -18.61
CA LYS A 55 11.30 -9.38 -17.83
C LYS A 55 10.02 -10.19 -17.59
N TYR A 56 8.95 -9.53 -17.17
CA TYR A 56 7.70 -10.17 -16.78
C TYR A 56 6.60 -9.79 -17.77
N THR A 57 6.17 -10.76 -18.59
CA THR A 57 5.14 -10.54 -19.62
C THR A 57 3.74 -10.82 -19.13
N SER A 58 3.60 -11.45 -17.96
CA SER A 58 2.31 -11.69 -17.31
C SER A 58 2.42 -11.38 -15.83
N MET A 59 1.28 -11.27 -15.18
CA MET A 59 1.24 -10.97 -13.75
C MET A 59 0.10 -11.77 -13.09
N ILE A 60 0.37 -12.22 -11.90
CA ILE A 60 -0.62 -12.86 -11.04
C ILE A 60 -0.63 -12.14 -9.69
N LEU A 61 -1.81 -11.72 -9.25
CA LEU A 61 -2.02 -11.32 -7.88
C LEU A 61 -2.65 -12.51 -7.16
N GLU A 62 -1.91 -13.08 -6.20
CA GLU A 62 -2.44 -14.12 -5.33
C GLU A 62 -3.17 -13.42 -4.18
N ILE A 63 -4.43 -13.76 -3.95
CA ILE A 63 -5.20 -13.25 -2.83
C ILE A 63 -5.51 -14.41 -1.89
N ASP A 64 -4.87 -14.40 -0.73
CA ASP A 64 -5.08 -15.39 0.33
C ASP A 64 -6.02 -14.79 1.37
N PHE A 65 -7.10 -15.47 1.71
CA PHE A 65 -8.10 -14.94 2.65
C PHE A 65 -8.52 -15.98 3.68
N GLU A 66 -8.75 -15.57 4.90
CA GLU A 66 -9.30 -16.46 5.93
C GLU A 66 -10.80 -16.67 5.73
N PRO A 67 -11.35 -17.81 6.19
CA PRO A 67 -12.79 -18.05 6.08
C PRO A 67 -13.62 -16.91 6.66
N GLY A 68 -14.47 -16.33 5.85
CA GLY A 68 -15.32 -15.19 6.22
C GLY A 68 -14.76 -13.82 5.83
N TYR A 69 -13.55 -13.81 5.24
CA TYR A 69 -12.89 -12.58 4.80
C TYR A 69 -12.57 -12.62 3.30
N GLU A 70 -13.34 -13.38 2.52
CA GLU A 70 -13.19 -13.41 1.07
C GLU A 70 -13.48 -12.01 0.51
N PRO A 71 -12.55 -11.45 -0.30
CA PRO A 71 -12.78 -10.10 -0.84
C PRO A 71 -14.01 -10.03 -1.72
N GLU A 72 -14.64 -8.85 -1.78
CA GLU A 72 -15.78 -8.62 -2.66
C GLU A 72 -15.36 -8.76 -4.13
N THR A 73 -16.27 -9.29 -4.94
CA THR A 73 -15.99 -9.44 -6.37
C THR A 73 -15.75 -8.08 -7.04
N SER A 74 -16.50 -7.05 -6.61
CA SER A 74 -16.31 -5.69 -7.14
C SER A 74 -14.91 -5.15 -6.82
N SER A 75 -14.36 -5.48 -5.65
CA SER A 75 -13.02 -5.03 -5.25
C SER A 75 -11.94 -5.67 -6.15
N THR A 76 -12.04 -6.97 -6.35
CA THR A 76 -11.06 -7.69 -7.20
C THR A 76 -11.19 -7.28 -8.66
N ASP A 77 -12.41 -7.06 -9.17
CA ASP A 77 -12.65 -6.60 -10.54
C ASP A 77 -12.08 -5.19 -10.76
N LEU A 78 -12.34 -4.28 -9.81
CA LEU A 78 -11.80 -2.91 -9.87
C LEU A 78 -10.27 -2.92 -9.80
N LEU A 79 -9.69 -3.65 -8.86
CA LEU A 79 -8.25 -3.75 -8.75
C LEU A 79 -7.64 -4.25 -10.06
N LYS A 80 -8.21 -5.31 -10.64
CA LYS A 80 -7.73 -5.83 -11.91
C LYS A 80 -7.79 -4.77 -13.01
N GLU A 81 -8.86 -4.00 -13.09
CA GLU A 81 -9.00 -2.89 -14.05
C GLU A 81 -7.86 -1.87 -13.86
N ARG A 82 -7.56 -1.48 -12.62
CA ARG A 82 -6.48 -0.53 -12.32
C ARG A 82 -5.10 -1.13 -12.63
N MET A 83 -4.89 -2.41 -12.34
CA MET A 83 -3.66 -3.11 -12.71
C MET A 83 -3.46 -3.10 -14.24
N GLU A 84 -4.51 -3.41 -14.99
CA GLU A 84 -4.46 -3.43 -16.46
C GLU A 84 -4.25 -2.03 -17.06
N GLN A 85 -4.64 -0.99 -16.34
CA GLN A 85 -4.42 0.40 -16.76
C GLN A 85 -2.94 0.77 -16.73
N VAL A 86 -2.18 0.26 -15.75
CA VAL A 86 -0.82 0.75 -15.49
C VAL A 86 0.27 -0.29 -15.77
N CYS A 87 0.02 -1.60 -15.59
CA CYS A 87 1.05 -2.62 -15.77
C CYS A 87 1.11 -3.10 -17.22
N ASP A 88 2.28 -3.01 -17.87
CA ASP A 88 2.47 -3.54 -19.23
C ASP A 88 2.65 -5.06 -19.19
N LYS A 89 1.53 -5.78 -19.30
CA LYS A 89 1.54 -7.26 -19.23
C LYS A 89 0.81 -7.87 -20.44
N PRO A 90 1.50 -7.93 -21.59
CA PRO A 90 0.86 -8.50 -22.81
C PRO A 90 0.43 -9.96 -22.68
N GLY A 91 0.95 -10.70 -21.71
CA GLY A 91 0.51 -12.07 -21.41
C GLY A 91 -0.71 -12.15 -20.51
N GLY A 92 -1.18 -11.00 -20.02
CA GLY A 92 -2.37 -10.89 -19.17
C GLY A 92 -2.08 -10.78 -17.69
N ILE A 93 -3.10 -10.35 -16.97
CA ILE A 93 -3.11 -10.24 -15.49
C ILE A 93 -4.22 -11.13 -14.96
N GLU A 94 -3.89 -11.98 -13.99
CA GLU A 94 -4.86 -12.86 -13.34
C GLU A 94 -4.88 -12.58 -11.83
N ILE A 95 -6.06 -12.74 -11.24
CA ILE A 95 -6.23 -12.74 -9.79
C ILE A 95 -6.62 -14.16 -9.38
N LEU A 96 -5.88 -14.71 -8.42
CA LEU A 96 -6.12 -16.05 -7.89
C LEU A 96 -6.53 -15.94 -6.42
N LEU A 97 -7.70 -16.49 -6.09
CA LEU A 97 -8.24 -16.47 -4.72
C LEU A 97 -8.03 -17.82 -4.05
N THR A 98 -7.48 -17.82 -2.84
CA THR A 98 -7.22 -19.04 -2.06
C THR A 98 -7.65 -18.86 -0.62
N GLU A 99 -8.58 -19.71 -0.14
CA GLU A 99 -8.94 -19.73 1.27
C GLU A 99 -7.76 -20.31 2.06
N THR A 100 -7.23 -19.56 3.01
CA THR A 100 -5.98 -19.85 3.71
C THR A 100 -6.15 -19.66 5.22
N ASP A 101 -5.62 -20.57 6.03
CA ASP A 101 -5.53 -20.43 7.49
C ASP A 101 -4.12 -19.95 7.82
N PHE A 102 -3.96 -18.67 8.16
CA PHE A 102 -2.65 -18.08 8.45
C PHE A 102 -2.04 -18.55 9.78
N GLN A 103 -2.79 -19.30 10.59
CA GLN A 103 -2.33 -19.74 11.92
C GLN A 103 -1.91 -18.54 12.78
N HIS A 104 -2.64 -17.43 12.65
CA HIS A 104 -2.46 -16.19 13.40
C HIS A 104 -3.85 -15.61 13.67
N SER A 105 -4.01 -14.80 14.69
CA SER A 105 -5.30 -14.18 15.01
C SER A 105 -5.11 -12.96 15.91
N GLY A 106 -6.03 -12.04 15.79
CA GLY A 106 -6.06 -10.83 16.61
C GLY A 106 -5.28 -9.69 15.98
N SER A 107 -4.24 -9.21 16.66
CA SER A 107 -3.50 -8.04 16.20
C SER A 107 -2.33 -8.44 15.28
N TRP A 108 -2.23 -7.77 14.14
CA TRP A 108 -1.22 -8.02 13.11
C TRP A 108 -0.20 -6.88 13.06
N SER A 109 1.07 -7.20 13.11
CA SER A 109 2.16 -6.26 12.81
C SER A 109 2.55 -6.40 11.32
N ALA A 110 3.33 -5.45 10.81
CA ALA A 110 3.88 -5.56 9.45
C ALA A 110 4.73 -6.84 9.29
N ASP A 111 5.44 -7.24 10.33
CA ASP A 111 6.24 -8.48 10.30
C ASP A 111 5.33 -9.72 10.22
N ASP A 112 4.21 -9.72 10.96
CA ASP A 112 3.25 -10.83 10.86
C ASP A 112 2.69 -10.92 9.43
N VAL A 113 2.33 -9.78 8.81
CA VAL A 113 1.84 -9.75 7.43
C VAL A 113 2.89 -10.33 6.47
N ARG A 114 4.15 -9.90 6.58
CA ARG A 114 5.25 -10.43 5.74
C ARG A 114 5.45 -11.91 5.92
N ASP A 115 5.56 -12.37 7.19
CA ASP A 115 5.86 -13.76 7.50
C ASP A 115 4.72 -14.68 7.05
N LYS A 116 3.48 -14.32 7.42
CA LYS A 116 2.31 -15.15 7.09
C LYS A 116 1.98 -15.11 5.60
N GLY A 117 2.12 -13.94 4.98
CA GLY A 117 1.99 -13.80 3.53
C GLY A 117 3.01 -14.69 2.81
N SER A 118 4.27 -14.61 3.23
CA SER A 118 5.34 -15.43 2.65
C SER A 118 5.08 -16.94 2.81
N ASP A 119 4.57 -17.34 3.97
CA ASP A 119 4.23 -18.76 4.24
C ASP A 119 3.06 -19.24 3.34
N ALA A 120 2.13 -18.34 2.99
CA ALA A 120 0.95 -18.67 2.19
C ALA A 120 1.22 -18.69 0.69
N LYS A 121 2.20 -17.93 0.21
CA LYS A 121 2.48 -17.82 -1.23
C LYS A 121 2.63 -19.17 -1.92
N SER A 122 1.89 -19.34 -3.01
CA SER A 122 1.93 -20.59 -3.81
C SER A 122 3.04 -20.58 -4.83
N ASN A 123 3.57 -19.41 -5.19
CA ASN A 123 4.52 -19.26 -6.28
C ASN A 123 5.74 -18.44 -5.86
N ASP A 124 6.89 -18.86 -6.34
CA ASP A 124 8.14 -18.10 -6.23
C ASP A 124 8.01 -16.83 -7.08
N PRO A 125 8.13 -15.62 -6.50
CA PRO A 125 7.99 -14.38 -7.28
C PRO A 125 9.00 -14.22 -8.41
N GLN A 126 10.07 -14.99 -8.44
CA GLN A 126 11.09 -14.94 -9.49
C GLN A 126 10.91 -16.01 -10.59
N SER A 127 9.82 -16.76 -10.53
CA SER A 127 9.64 -17.91 -11.42
C SER A 127 9.28 -17.48 -12.86
N GLY A 128 10.20 -17.67 -13.79
CA GLY A 128 9.92 -17.48 -15.23
C GLY A 128 9.64 -16.04 -15.65
N SER A 129 8.58 -15.86 -16.43
CA SER A 129 8.18 -14.57 -17.00
C SER A 129 6.90 -14.01 -16.41
N THR A 130 6.48 -14.53 -15.27
CA THR A 130 5.29 -14.06 -14.52
C THR A 130 5.72 -13.34 -13.27
N LEU A 131 5.18 -12.14 -13.07
CA LEU A 131 5.34 -11.37 -11.82
C LEU A 131 4.25 -11.81 -10.84
N TYR A 132 4.62 -12.13 -9.61
CA TYR A 132 3.67 -12.54 -8.57
C TYR A 132 3.66 -11.49 -7.45
N TRP A 133 2.50 -10.89 -7.22
CA TRP A 133 2.25 -10.04 -6.06
C TRP A 133 1.17 -10.71 -5.21
N GLN A 134 1.02 -10.26 -3.96
CA GLN A 134 0.11 -10.91 -3.02
C GLN A 134 -0.69 -9.88 -2.24
N ALA A 135 -1.96 -10.19 -2.01
CA ALA A 135 -2.80 -9.52 -1.02
C ALA A 135 -3.26 -10.58 -0.02
N ILE A 136 -3.24 -10.25 1.27
CA ILE A 136 -3.83 -11.12 2.27
C ILE A 136 -5.03 -10.44 2.92
N PHE A 137 -6.05 -11.23 3.20
CA PHE A 137 -7.27 -10.81 3.90
C PHE A 137 -7.37 -11.66 5.18
N PRO A 138 -6.67 -11.26 6.23
CA PRO A 138 -6.65 -12.05 7.46
C PRO A 138 -7.82 -11.69 8.39
N SER A 139 -8.11 -12.56 9.35
CA SER A 139 -8.98 -12.22 10.48
C SER A 139 -8.23 -11.30 11.45
N GLY A 140 -8.96 -10.42 12.13
CA GLY A 140 -8.38 -9.49 13.11
C GLY A 140 -8.03 -8.15 12.50
N GLU A 141 -7.22 -7.37 13.25
CA GLU A 141 -6.94 -5.97 12.95
C GLU A 141 -5.44 -5.70 12.91
N TYR A 142 -5.06 -4.63 12.22
CA TYR A 142 -3.67 -4.15 12.26
C TYR A 142 -3.35 -3.57 13.66
N GLU A 143 -2.13 -3.73 14.10
CA GLU A 143 -1.70 -3.23 15.44
C GLU A 143 -1.87 -1.72 15.66
N UNK A 144 -1.99 -1.07 14.64
CA UNK A 144 -2.30 0.32 14.73
C UNK A 144 -3.77 0.45 14.63
N UNK A 145 -4.52 0.89 15.34
CA UNK A 145 -5.89 1.05 15.34
C UNK A 145 -6.37 1.81 14.16
N GLY A 146 -7.36 1.35 13.59
CA GLY A 146 -8.08 2.04 12.53
C GLY A 146 -7.42 2.03 11.15
N VAL A 147 -6.45 1.18 10.94
CA VAL A 147 -5.80 0.98 9.64
C VAL A 147 -6.59 -0.06 8.86
N LEU A 148 -7.05 0.31 7.66
CA LEU A 148 -7.88 -0.56 6.79
C LEU A 148 -7.02 -1.48 5.94
N GLY A 149 -5.82 -1.02 5.53
CA GLY A 149 -4.90 -1.81 4.74
C GLY A 149 -3.46 -1.40 5.02
N VAL A 150 -2.52 -2.18 4.52
CA VAL A 150 -1.08 -1.87 4.64
C VAL A 150 -0.30 -2.56 3.54
N ALA A 151 0.64 -1.83 2.94
CA ALA A 151 1.66 -2.40 2.06
C ALA A 151 2.94 -2.60 2.89
N VAL A 152 3.43 -3.83 2.96
CA VAL A 152 4.50 -4.17 3.91
C VAL A 152 5.86 -4.44 3.27
N ASP A 153 5.88 -4.76 1.98
CA ASP A 153 7.13 -5.00 1.25
C ASP A 153 6.90 -4.73 -0.25
N ALA A 154 7.81 -5.18 -1.09
CA ALA A 154 7.78 -4.91 -2.54
C ALA A 154 6.60 -5.54 -3.29
N SER A 155 5.92 -6.50 -2.68
CA SER A 155 4.93 -7.34 -3.39
C SER A 155 3.73 -7.76 -2.54
N THR A 156 3.67 -7.34 -1.27
CA THR A 156 2.67 -7.86 -0.31
C THR A 156 1.88 -6.73 0.34
N ILE A 157 0.55 -6.84 0.26
CA ILE A 157 -0.38 -5.95 0.96
C ILE A 157 -1.31 -6.79 1.84
N ALA A 158 -1.93 -6.14 2.83
CA ALA A 158 -2.98 -6.76 3.65
C ALA A 158 -4.17 -5.82 3.74
N ILE A 159 -5.39 -6.39 3.76
CA ILE A 159 -6.65 -5.66 3.98
C ILE A 159 -7.32 -6.26 5.20
N PHE A 160 -7.70 -5.42 6.16
CA PHE A 160 -8.28 -5.86 7.44
C PHE A 160 -9.80 -5.73 7.40
N GLY A 161 -10.47 -6.80 6.94
CA GLY A 161 -11.91 -6.82 6.72
C GLY A 161 -12.76 -6.43 7.94
N GLU A 162 -12.31 -6.79 9.16
CA GLU A 162 -13.00 -6.37 10.39
C GLU A 162 -13.02 -4.85 10.53
N THR A 163 -11.87 -4.21 10.27
CA THR A 163 -11.75 -2.74 10.35
C THR A 163 -12.52 -2.06 9.20
N VAL A 164 -12.52 -2.68 8.00
CA VAL A 164 -13.30 -2.21 6.84
C VAL A 164 -14.79 -2.20 7.19
N ASP A 165 -15.30 -3.28 7.77
CA ASP A 165 -16.70 -3.38 8.17
C ASP A 165 -17.05 -2.34 9.24
N GLU A 166 -16.15 -2.08 10.18
CA GLU A 166 -16.37 -1.08 11.24
C GLU A 166 -16.35 0.36 10.71
N ALA A 167 -15.64 0.59 9.60
CA ALA A 167 -15.56 1.91 8.96
C ALA A 167 -16.81 2.26 8.14
N GLU A 168 -17.70 1.30 7.90
CA GLU A 168 -18.97 1.52 7.17
C GLU A 168 -19.75 2.69 7.78
N GLY A 169 -20.19 3.61 6.95
CA GLY A 169 -20.94 4.79 7.38
C GLY A 169 -22.35 4.45 7.87
N PRO A 170 -22.79 5.03 8.99
CA PRO A 170 -24.08 4.68 9.63
C PRO A 170 -25.33 5.11 8.90
N UNK A 171 -25.00 5.74 7.98
CA UNK A 171 -26.12 6.29 7.28
C UNK A 171 -26.23 5.77 5.87
N PHE A 172 -27.31 6.06 5.18
CA PHE A 172 -27.59 5.69 3.81
C PHE A 172 -26.68 6.39 2.78
N ASN A 173 -26.05 7.44 3.16
CA ASN A 173 -25.16 8.23 2.31
C ASN A 173 -23.67 8.05 2.69
N UNK A 174 -23.17 7.07 3.43
CA UNK A 174 -21.94 6.82 3.80
C UNK A 174 -21.54 5.72 3.00
N PRO A 175 -20.42 5.66 2.83
CA PRO A 175 -19.96 4.51 2.08
C PRO A 175 -20.23 3.18 2.79
N SER A 176 -20.50 2.16 2.01
CA SER A 176 -20.64 0.78 2.48
C SER A 176 -19.25 0.14 2.66
N SER A 177 -19.16 -0.95 3.41
CA SER A 177 -17.92 -1.71 3.54
C SER A 177 -17.38 -2.17 2.18
N GLU A 178 -18.27 -2.56 1.25
CA GLU A 178 -17.88 -2.91 -0.12
C GLU A 178 -17.20 -1.73 -0.86
N GLU A 179 -17.77 -0.53 -0.75
CA GLU A 179 -17.17 0.67 -1.38
C GLU A 179 -15.84 1.04 -0.75
N ILE A 180 -15.72 0.84 0.57
CA ILE A 180 -14.46 1.07 1.30
C ILE A 180 -13.41 0.05 0.86
N GLU A 181 -13.76 -1.24 0.83
CA GLU A 181 -12.84 -2.29 0.38
C GLU A 181 -12.34 -2.02 -1.03
N ASN A 182 -13.26 -1.63 -1.94
CA ASN A 182 -12.94 -1.29 -3.33
C ASN A 182 -11.79 -0.27 -3.40
N CYS A 183 -11.90 0.84 -2.67
CA CYS A 183 -10.88 1.88 -2.76
C CYS A 183 -9.62 1.54 -1.96
N VAL A 184 -9.73 0.90 -0.79
CA VAL A 184 -8.56 0.52 0.02
C VAL A 184 -7.66 -0.47 -0.73
N LEU A 185 -8.26 -1.46 -1.39
CA LEU A 185 -7.49 -2.47 -2.14
C LEU A 185 -6.68 -1.83 -3.28
N VAL A 186 -7.28 -0.85 -3.99
CA VAL A 186 -6.57 -0.10 -5.05
C VAL A 186 -5.51 0.82 -4.43
N HIS A 187 -5.79 1.44 -3.29
CA HIS A 187 -4.87 2.30 -2.56
C HIS A 187 -3.59 1.53 -2.19
N GLU A 188 -3.74 0.36 -1.57
CA GLU A 188 -2.57 -0.44 -1.17
C GLU A 188 -1.77 -0.92 -2.39
N PHE A 189 -2.47 -1.24 -3.49
CA PHE A 189 -1.79 -1.54 -4.75
C PHE A 189 -0.99 -0.32 -5.23
N GLY A 190 -1.50 0.90 -5.06
CA GLY A 190 -0.79 2.14 -5.37
C GLY A 190 0.54 2.27 -4.61
N HIS A 191 0.59 1.83 -3.36
CA HIS A 191 1.85 1.77 -2.61
C HIS A 191 2.82 0.75 -3.22
N LEU A 192 2.33 -0.38 -3.73
CA LEU A 192 3.20 -1.33 -4.47
C LEU A 192 3.72 -0.73 -5.78
N LEU A 193 3.01 0.26 -6.33
CA LEU A 193 3.47 1.03 -7.50
C LEU A 193 4.45 2.15 -7.12
N GLY A 194 4.72 2.33 -5.83
CA GLY A 194 5.64 3.37 -5.35
C GLY A 194 5.08 4.77 -5.43
N LEU A 195 3.76 4.89 -5.54
CA LEU A 195 3.08 6.17 -5.72
C LEU A 195 3.23 7.07 -4.50
N VAL A 196 3.18 8.30 -4.80
CA VAL A 196 3.37 9.52 -4.04
C VAL A 196 4.72 9.52 -3.33
N ASN A 197 5.80 9.55 -4.17
CA ASN A 197 7.19 9.73 -3.74
C ASN A 197 7.81 8.59 -2.91
N LEU A 198 7.22 7.40 -2.92
CA LEU A 198 7.86 6.27 -2.21
C LEU A 198 9.16 5.83 -2.86
N VAL A 199 9.21 5.79 -4.18
CA VAL A 199 10.40 5.39 -4.95
C VAL A 199 10.84 6.40 -6.01
N UNK A 200 10.08 7.39 -6.21
CA UNK A 200 10.38 8.35 -7.14
C UNK A 200 10.41 9.65 -6.49
N GLN A 201 10.81 10.56 -7.13
CA GLN A 201 10.57 11.96 -6.73
C GLN A 201 9.77 12.64 -7.82
N SER A 202 8.54 12.86 -7.59
CA SER A 202 7.64 13.52 -8.55
C SER A 202 8.14 14.94 -8.88
N PRO A 203 8.05 15.35 -10.15
CA PRO A 203 8.29 16.75 -10.52
C PRO A 203 7.14 17.69 -10.10
N VAL A 204 6.00 17.13 -9.68
CA VAL A 204 4.82 17.88 -9.22
C VAL A 204 4.70 17.70 -7.70
N ASP A 205 4.40 18.78 -6.99
CA ASP A 205 4.23 18.76 -5.53
C ASP A 205 2.78 18.35 -5.21
N HIS A 206 2.52 17.04 -5.26
CA HIS A 206 1.19 16.47 -4.97
C HIS A 206 1.14 15.59 -3.71
N GLU A 207 2.25 15.51 -2.98
CA GLU A 207 2.29 14.77 -1.71
C GLU A 207 1.71 15.60 -0.57
N ASP A 208 0.94 14.97 0.30
CA ASP A 208 0.43 15.59 1.51
C ASP A 208 1.58 15.72 2.52
N PRO A 209 1.95 16.94 2.93
CA PRO A 209 3.09 17.11 3.85
C PRO A 209 2.86 16.58 5.26
N ASP A 210 1.61 16.34 5.64
CA ASP A 210 1.25 15.78 6.95
C ASP A 210 1.12 14.25 6.89
N HIS A 211 0.99 13.68 5.67
CA HIS A 211 0.83 12.24 5.43
C HIS A 211 1.75 11.79 4.29
N PRO A 212 3.08 11.70 4.55
CA PRO A 212 4.02 11.30 3.49
C PRO A 212 3.64 9.96 2.83
N GLY A 213 3.85 9.89 1.52
CA GLY A 213 3.46 8.72 0.73
C GLY A 213 2.02 8.77 0.24
N HIS A 214 1.30 9.86 0.54
CA HIS A 214 -0.12 10.02 0.18
C HIS A 214 -0.36 11.32 -0.58
N SER A 215 -1.36 11.30 -1.45
CA SER A 215 -1.73 12.47 -2.26
C SER A 215 -2.41 13.56 -1.41
N ASN A 216 -2.14 14.82 -1.75
CA ASN A 216 -2.86 15.96 -1.20
C ASN A 216 -4.21 16.21 -1.91
N ASN A 217 -4.55 15.39 -2.90
CA ASN A 217 -5.78 15.49 -3.70
C ASN A 217 -6.84 14.51 -3.19
N GLU A 218 -7.94 15.02 -2.65
CA GLU A 218 -9.02 14.19 -2.08
C GLU A 218 -9.78 13.37 -3.15
N ASP A 219 -9.56 13.64 -4.43
CA ASP A 219 -10.15 12.87 -5.53
C ASP A 219 -9.23 11.72 -6.00
N SER A 220 -8.00 11.62 -5.49
CA SER A 220 -7.10 10.49 -5.79
C SER A 220 -7.35 9.34 -4.83
N VAL A 221 -7.30 8.10 -5.35
CA VAL A 221 -7.33 6.91 -4.49
C VAL A 221 -6.12 6.89 -3.54
N MET A 222 -5.04 7.64 -3.87
CA MET A 222 -3.86 7.75 -2.99
C MET A 222 -4.03 8.80 -1.87
N TYR A 223 -5.22 9.36 -1.67
CA TYR A 223 -5.50 10.28 -0.57
C TYR A 223 -5.42 9.53 0.77
N TRP A 224 -4.73 10.11 1.76
CA TRP A 224 -4.42 9.44 3.04
C TRP A 224 -5.63 8.88 3.78
N ALA A 225 -6.80 9.53 3.65
CA ALA A 225 -7.98 9.10 4.40
C ALA A 225 -8.54 7.75 3.92
N VAL A 226 -8.11 7.28 2.74
CA VAL A 226 -8.57 6.00 2.17
C VAL A 226 -8.13 4.82 3.04
N GLU A 227 -6.95 4.89 3.66
CA GLU A 227 -6.46 3.80 4.53
C GLU A 227 -6.95 3.90 5.99
N SER A 228 -7.80 4.89 6.32
CA SER A 228 -8.22 5.20 7.69
C SER A 228 -9.66 4.78 7.97
N SER A 229 -9.92 4.18 9.13
CA SER A 229 -11.28 3.87 9.58
C SER A 229 -12.18 5.10 9.74
N ASP A 230 -11.61 6.31 9.72
CA ASP A 230 -12.39 7.55 9.73
C ASP A 230 -12.85 7.98 8.32
N ILE A 231 -12.56 7.18 7.29
CA ILE A 231 -12.87 7.46 5.87
C ILE A 231 -14.29 8.00 5.67
N SER A 232 -15.29 7.34 6.28
CA SER A 232 -16.71 7.72 6.18
C SER A 232 -17.02 9.09 6.79
N SER A 233 -16.14 9.59 7.66
CA SER A 233 -16.33 10.91 8.29
C SER A 233 -15.54 12.01 7.61
N ILE A 234 -14.49 11.63 6.86
CA ILE A 234 -13.57 12.57 6.19
C ILE A 234 -14.02 12.80 4.75
N ILE A 235 -14.28 11.73 4.00
CA ILE A 235 -14.70 11.84 2.60
C ILE A 235 -16.22 11.87 2.52
N THR A 236 -16.77 12.87 1.86
CA THR A 236 -18.21 13.01 1.68
C THR A 236 -18.58 12.84 0.21
N GLY A 237 -19.40 11.84 -0.06
CA GLY A 237 -19.82 11.52 -1.43
C GLY A 237 -19.23 10.21 -1.89
N GLN A 238 -18.85 10.14 -3.14
CA GLN A 238 -18.24 8.94 -3.71
C GLN A 238 -16.78 8.85 -3.26
N LEU A 239 -16.36 7.67 -2.85
CA LEU A 239 -14.96 7.43 -2.51
C LEU A 239 -14.10 7.45 -3.79
N PRO A 240 -12.85 7.93 -3.70
CA PRO A 240 -11.96 7.89 -4.86
C PRO A 240 -11.54 6.44 -5.14
N ASP A 241 -11.63 6.02 -6.38
CA ASP A 241 -11.30 4.65 -6.79
C ASP A 241 -10.36 4.63 -8.02
N GLU A 242 -9.79 5.79 -8.36
CA GLU A 242 -8.88 5.94 -9.50
C GLU A 242 -7.60 6.67 -9.08
N PHE A 243 -6.50 6.33 -9.72
CA PHE A 243 -5.28 7.12 -9.66
C PHE A 243 -5.52 8.46 -10.37
N ASP A 244 -5.09 9.55 -9.79
CA ASP A 244 -5.28 10.84 -10.44
C ASP A 244 -4.23 11.06 -11.54
N GLN A 245 -4.31 12.21 -12.21
CA GLN A 245 -3.42 12.46 -13.33
C GLN A 245 -1.95 12.61 -12.92
N ASP A 246 -1.69 13.15 -11.72
CA ASP A 246 -0.31 13.30 -11.24
C ASP A 246 0.29 11.91 -10.93
N ASP A 247 -0.50 11.02 -10.34
CA ASP A 247 -0.10 9.61 -10.11
C ASP A 247 0.26 8.93 -11.45
N LEU A 248 -0.62 9.07 -12.45
CA LEU A 248 -0.42 8.43 -13.77
C LEU A 248 0.77 9.04 -14.51
N ASP A 249 0.98 10.35 -14.38
CA ASP A 249 2.12 11.04 -15.01
C ASP A 249 3.44 10.59 -14.35
N ASP A 250 3.45 10.33 -13.05
CA ASP A 250 4.62 9.79 -12.35
C ASP A 250 4.96 8.39 -12.86
N LEU A 251 3.98 7.50 -12.98
CA LEU A 251 4.22 6.15 -13.51
C LEU A 251 4.75 6.21 -14.96
N ALA A 252 4.15 7.06 -15.78
CA ALA A 252 4.60 7.27 -17.18
C ALA A 252 6.03 7.84 -17.21
N GLY A 253 6.34 8.74 -16.29
CA GLY A 253 7.68 9.34 -16.16
C GLY A 253 8.73 8.31 -15.74
N LEU A 254 8.37 7.41 -14.83
CA LEU A 254 9.24 6.30 -14.43
C LEU A 254 9.50 5.37 -15.61
N GLU A 255 8.45 4.96 -16.32
CA GLU A 255 8.57 4.08 -17.49
C GLU A 255 9.45 4.72 -18.58
N ALA A 256 9.27 6.00 -18.81
CA ALA A 256 10.03 6.76 -19.82
C ALA A 256 11.47 7.10 -19.37
N GLY A 257 11.80 6.87 -18.09
CA GLY A 257 13.09 7.23 -17.52
C GLY A 257 13.32 8.74 -17.42
N THR A 258 12.24 9.51 -17.30
CA THR A 258 12.32 10.99 -17.17
C THR A 258 12.21 11.45 -15.72
N ILE A 259 11.83 10.56 -14.82
CA ILE A 259 11.79 10.81 -13.38
C ILE A 259 12.97 10.08 -12.73
N GLU A 260 13.63 10.75 -11.79
CA GLU A 260 14.76 10.19 -11.06
C GLU A 260 14.26 9.09 -10.10
N VAL A 261 14.87 7.91 -10.18
CA VAL A 261 14.50 6.75 -9.36
C VAL A 261 15.44 6.59 -8.18
N GLU A 262 14.93 6.04 -7.11
CA GLU A 262 15.72 5.68 -5.94
C GLU A 262 16.58 4.44 -6.23
N LYS A 263 17.66 4.27 -5.48
CA LYS A 263 18.57 3.13 -5.63
C LYS A 263 17.91 1.78 -5.35
N GLN A 264 16.82 1.78 -4.59
CA GLN A 264 16.12 0.56 -4.21
C GLN A 264 15.16 0.05 -5.28
N LEU A 265 14.96 0.79 -6.35
CA LEU A 265 14.05 0.39 -7.42
C LEU A 265 14.69 -0.70 -8.29
N TRP A 266 14.01 -1.83 -8.41
CA TRP A 266 14.41 -2.89 -9.34
C TRP A 266 14.27 -2.38 -10.78
N LEU A 267 15.27 -2.67 -11.62
CA LEU A 267 15.26 -2.27 -13.03
C LEU A 267 15.40 -3.53 -13.93
N PRO A 268 14.63 -3.65 -15.04
CA PRO A 268 14.70 -4.80 -15.94
C PRO A 268 15.99 -4.88 -16.75
#